data_e284a7f4880808aafd7cd4cf975703d5
#
_entry.id   e284a7f4880808aafd7cd4cf975703d5
#
_cell.length_a   1.000
_cell.length_b   1.000
_cell.length_c   1.000
_cell.angle_alpha   90.00
_cell.angle_beta   90.00
_cell.angle_gamma   90.00
#
_symmetry.space_group_name_H-M   'P 1'
#
loop_
_entity.id
_entity.type
_entity.pdbx_description
1 polymer ?
#
loop_
_entity_poly.entity_id
_entity_poly.type
_entity_poly.pdbx_seq_one_letter_code
_entity_poly.pdbx_strand_id
1 'polypeptide(L)'
;MDFLNFLMALSPIVVVLVGILGFKKSAKTVSPVALLWTLILAFTYFNLDGLTFAENVKVLDPLVWKGIKEGLKIVLMVFGAFTILNLLRETGAIEDVKATIAQISDDRRVQVVIIGMMLPIFLEGAAGAGAPAAIAAPFLVALGFNPTTSIAIALLGDATPASFGGAGLTTINGGAALVDAGLATVAQNAAMAGRFHMFGVLVIPFIMIGMAFGKKGYKGILPYLTFAGVSTCLTMFVLSNFVGAEVTSMGTGLISILLSVAYVKLVGVKTPDEFRNESANHQRKYSSFKAMSPYVYMLVLLPLIRYGFPAVVENGFAIMCTFGYIFWVDLVILVCGILGALTLGVDFKTYKAVCKRTASGVLPVLVTMGSLLIVAYIMQSSSTGMMNLLASDIAAVVGRFYPAAAVLIGSSGAFITGTGLGSNIMFAQMHIDAAASLGMNPITIFAGQNAGASLGNLICPNNTVAACATVDQVGNESDVMKKTFKAFAIILVLYMVLAMLYTCVLFPNFGM
;
A
#
# COMPACT_ATOMS: atom_id res chain seq x y z
N MET A 1 9.49 30.64 7.91
CA MET A 1 8.36 29.80 8.35
C MET A 1 7.35 30.69 9.07
N ASP A 2 6.17 30.89 8.51
CA ASP A 2 5.03 31.44 9.24
C ASP A 2 4.34 30.27 9.99
N PHE A 3 4.57 30.23 11.29
CA PHE A 3 4.13 29.11 12.12
C PHE A 3 2.60 28.92 12.10
N LEU A 4 1.83 30.00 11.95
CA LEU A 4 0.38 29.92 11.85
C LEU A 4 -0.04 29.29 10.52
N ASN A 5 0.54 29.73 9.41
CA ASN A 5 0.27 29.15 8.09
C ASN A 5 0.61 27.67 8.05
N PHE A 6 1.75 27.26 8.64
CA PHE A 6 2.14 25.87 8.78
C PHE A 6 1.11 25.06 9.57
N LEU A 7 0.66 25.55 10.72
CA LEU A 7 -0.36 24.86 11.53
C LEU A 7 -1.71 24.76 10.82
N MET A 8 -2.14 25.82 10.12
CA MET A 8 -3.38 25.80 9.37
C MET A 8 -3.32 24.82 8.20
N ALA A 9 -2.20 24.77 7.45
CA ALA A 9 -2.00 23.79 6.38
C ALA A 9 -1.94 22.35 6.89
N LEU A 10 -1.37 22.13 8.09
CA LEU A 10 -1.29 20.82 8.73
C LEU A 10 -2.62 20.36 9.34
N SER A 11 -3.52 21.30 9.68
CA SER A 11 -4.72 21.03 10.49
C SER A 11 -5.68 19.99 9.89
N PRO A 12 -5.91 19.86 8.56
CA PRO A 12 -6.74 18.77 8.01
C PRO A 12 -6.20 17.38 8.36
N ILE A 13 -4.87 17.20 8.33
CA ILE A 13 -4.21 15.96 8.71
C ILE A 13 -4.40 15.70 10.21
N VAL A 14 -4.21 16.74 11.03
CA VAL A 14 -4.38 16.66 12.49
C VAL A 14 -5.81 16.26 12.83
N VAL A 15 -6.83 16.82 12.18
CA VAL A 15 -8.24 16.44 12.37
C VAL A 15 -8.44 14.94 12.12
N VAL A 16 -7.88 14.39 11.04
CA VAL A 16 -7.99 12.95 10.74
C VAL A 16 -7.27 12.12 11.82
N LEU A 17 -6.02 12.45 12.14
CA LEU A 17 -5.22 11.70 13.12
C LEU A 17 -5.82 11.75 14.52
N VAL A 18 -6.15 12.94 15.02
CA VAL A 18 -6.75 13.12 16.36
C VAL A 18 -8.14 12.49 16.43
N GLY A 19 -8.92 12.62 15.36
CA GLY A 19 -10.25 12.00 15.28
C GLY A 19 -10.18 10.47 15.38
N ILE A 20 -9.31 9.84 14.61
CA ILE A 20 -9.19 8.38 14.58
C ILE A 20 -8.41 7.85 15.80
N LEU A 21 -7.22 8.38 16.06
CA LEU A 21 -6.30 7.82 17.08
C LEU A 21 -6.58 8.37 18.48
N GLY A 22 -6.91 9.68 18.58
CA GLY A 22 -7.18 10.35 19.86
C GLY A 22 -8.58 10.05 20.37
N PHE A 23 -9.59 10.45 19.60
CA PHE A 23 -11.00 10.25 19.99
C PHE A 23 -11.54 8.85 19.67
N LYS A 24 -10.75 7.98 19.01
CA LYS A 24 -11.12 6.61 18.62
C LYS A 24 -12.45 6.57 17.84
N LYS A 25 -12.72 7.59 17.03
CA LYS A 25 -13.88 7.61 16.14
C LYS A 25 -13.57 6.87 14.85
N SER A 26 -14.60 6.28 14.24
CA SER A 26 -14.45 5.63 12.94
C SER A 26 -14.07 6.63 11.85
N ALA A 27 -13.32 6.21 10.87
CA ALA A 27 -12.97 7.04 9.71
C ALA A 27 -14.22 7.56 8.98
N LYS A 28 -15.33 6.80 8.97
CA LYS A 28 -16.63 7.21 8.43
C LYS A 28 -17.17 8.49 9.07
N THR A 29 -16.89 8.69 10.36
CA THR A 29 -17.35 9.89 11.10
C THR A 29 -16.36 11.04 10.95
N VAL A 30 -15.06 10.74 10.96
CA VAL A 30 -13.99 11.74 10.95
C VAL A 30 -13.77 12.34 9.55
N SER A 31 -13.87 11.54 8.49
CA SER A 31 -13.53 12.00 7.13
C SER A 31 -14.45 13.11 6.61
N PRO A 32 -15.79 13.10 6.81
CA PRO A 32 -16.63 14.24 6.42
C PRO A 32 -16.33 15.52 7.21
N VAL A 33 -15.94 15.39 8.50
CA VAL A 33 -15.53 16.54 9.30
C VAL A 33 -14.22 17.13 8.78
N ALA A 34 -13.24 16.29 8.47
CA ALA A 34 -11.98 16.74 7.86
C ALA A 34 -12.22 17.40 6.50
N LEU A 35 -13.12 16.85 5.68
CA LEU A 35 -13.49 17.45 4.40
C LEU A 35 -14.12 18.83 4.58
N LEU A 36 -15.09 18.96 5.48
CA LEU A 36 -15.73 20.25 5.75
C LEU A 36 -14.69 21.29 6.22
N TRP A 37 -13.79 20.89 7.13
CA TRP A 37 -12.72 21.77 7.60
C TRP A 37 -11.78 22.18 6.47
N THR A 38 -11.37 21.25 5.61
CA THR A 38 -10.49 21.52 4.47
C THR A 38 -11.15 22.47 3.47
N LEU A 39 -12.45 22.32 3.21
CA LEU A 39 -13.21 23.24 2.35
C LEU A 39 -13.26 24.64 2.97
N ILE A 40 -13.54 24.76 4.28
CA ILE A 40 -13.51 26.07 4.96
C ILE A 40 -12.15 26.72 4.77
N LEU A 41 -11.06 26.00 4.99
CA LEU A 41 -9.71 26.54 4.79
C LEU A 41 -9.45 26.96 3.33
N ALA A 42 -9.88 26.17 2.36
CA ALA A 42 -9.69 26.47 0.94
C ALA A 42 -10.48 27.71 0.48
N PHE A 43 -11.69 27.93 1.03
CA PHE A 43 -12.51 29.10 0.70
C PHE A 43 -12.13 30.37 1.45
N THR A 44 -11.43 30.25 2.58
CA THR A 44 -11.14 31.40 3.47
C THR A 44 -9.65 31.68 3.57
N TYR A 45 -8.92 30.80 4.26
CA TYR A 45 -7.54 31.04 4.68
C TYR A 45 -6.52 30.81 3.56
N PHE A 46 -6.72 29.77 2.74
CA PHE A 46 -5.84 29.38 1.63
C PHE A 46 -6.41 29.78 0.26
N ASN A 47 -7.22 30.80 0.20
CA ASN A 47 -7.65 31.43 -1.06
C ASN A 47 -6.53 32.36 -1.56
N LEU A 48 -5.41 31.75 -2.01
CA LEU A 48 -4.16 32.45 -2.35
C LEU A 48 -4.30 33.41 -3.54
N ASP A 49 -5.24 33.09 -4.46
CA ASP A 49 -5.47 33.88 -5.67
C ASP A 49 -6.51 35.02 -5.43
N GLY A 50 -7.04 35.15 -4.21
CA GLY A 50 -8.08 36.12 -3.90
C GLY A 50 -9.39 35.91 -4.67
N LEU A 51 -9.67 34.67 -5.09
CA LEU A 51 -10.80 34.29 -5.89
C LEU A 51 -12.13 34.55 -5.17
N THR A 52 -13.13 34.95 -5.92
CA THR A 52 -14.52 35.02 -5.44
C THR A 52 -15.04 33.61 -5.12
N PHE A 53 -16.13 33.52 -4.37
CA PHE A 53 -16.76 32.23 -4.03
C PHE A 53 -17.07 31.39 -5.30
N ALA A 54 -17.60 32.01 -6.34
CA ALA A 54 -17.96 31.33 -7.58
C ALA A 54 -16.74 30.82 -8.35
N GLU A 55 -15.63 31.56 -8.33
CA GLU A 55 -14.36 31.15 -8.95
C GLU A 55 -13.72 30.01 -8.16
N ASN A 56 -13.70 30.09 -6.83
CA ASN A 56 -13.25 29.00 -5.98
C ASN A 56 -14.04 27.70 -6.21
N VAL A 57 -15.36 27.77 -6.35
CA VAL A 57 -16.19 26.61 -6.70
C VAL A 57 -15.72 25.99 -8.03
N LYS A 58 -15.46 26.81 -9.06
CA LYS A 58 -14.97 26.30 -10.36
C LYS A 58 -13.61 25.61 -10.27
N VAL A 59 -12.72 26.08 -9.37
CA VAL A 59 -11.40 25.48 -9.15
C VAL A 59 -11.51 24.18 -8.35
N LEU A 60 -12.38 24.14 -7.33
CA LEU A 60 -12.51 23.00 -6.42
C LEU A 60 -13.42 21.88 -6.98
N ASP A 61 -14.40 22.21 -7.82
CA ASP A 61 -15.35 21.24 -8.39
C ASP A 61 -14.65 20.07 -9.11
N PRO A 62 -13.67 20.28 -10.01
CA PRO A 62 -12.93 19.17 -10.64
C PRO A 62 -12.19 18.28 -9.62
N LEU A 63 -11.70 18.86 -8.52
CA LEU A 63 -10.99 18.11 -7.48
C LEU A 63 -11.96 17.24 -6.68
N VAL A 64 -13.15 17.77 -6.39
CA VAL A 64 -14.23 17.03 -5.73
C VAL A 64 -14.65 15.83 -6.59
N TRP A 65 -14.91 16.06 -7.88
CA TRP A 65 -15.26 14.97 -8.81
C TRP A 65 -14.15 13.95 -8.98
N LYS A 66 -12.87 14.39 -9.01
CA LYS A 66 -11.72 13.50 -9.04
C LYS A 66 -11.71 12.60 -7.80
N GLY A 67 -11.92 13.18 -6.61
CA GLY A 67 -11.98 12.41 -5.35
C GLY A 67 -13.11 11.40 -5.32
N ILE A 68 -14.29 11.74 -5.83
CA ILE A 68 -15.43 10.82 -5.93
C ILE A 68 -15.10 9.68 -6.90
N LYS A 69 -14.53 9.96 -8.08
CA LYS A 69 -14.17 8.95 -9.06
C LYS A 69 -13.15 7.96 -8.54
N GLU A 70 -12.08 8.45 -7.93
CA GLU A 70 -11.06 7.58 -7.34
C GLU A 70 -11.62 6.79 -6.15
N GLY A 71 -12.51 7.38 -5.36
CA GLY A 71 -13.23 6.68 -4.29
C GLY A 71 -14.07 5.52 -4.82
N LEU A 72 -14.76 5.70 -5.95
CA LEU A 72 -15.56 4.65 -6.59
C LEU A 72 -14.68 3.48 -7.07
N LYS A 73 -13.51 3.74 -7.66
CA LYS A 73 -12.54 2.69 -8.04
C LYS A 73 -12.15 1.85 -6.84
N ILE A 74 -11.73 2.48 -5.74
CA ILE A 74 -11.33 1.77 -4.51
C ILE A 74 -12.50 0.94 -3.96
N VAL A 75 -13.71 1.50 -3.94
CA VAL A 75 -14.92 0.79 -3.46
C VAL A 75 -15.22 -0.44 -4.32
N LEU A 76 -15.04 -0.36 -5.63
CA LEU A 76 -15.25 -1.50 -6.53
C LEU A 76 -14.20 -2.60 -6.31
N MET A 77 -12.94 -2.23 -6.10
CA MET A 77 -11.87 -3.15 -5.74
C MET A 77 -12.19 -3.89 -4.43
N VAL A 78 -12.54 -3.13 -3.39
CA VAL A 78 -12.94 -3.67 -2.06
C VAL A 78 -14.14 -4.61 -2.20
N PHE A 79 -15.13 -4.23 -2.99
CA PHE A 79 -16.30 -5.07 -3.27
C PHE A 79 -15.89 -6.42 -3.88
N GLY A 80 -15.02 -6.42 -4.88
CA GLY A 80 -14.51 -7.64 -5.51
C GLY A 80 -13.78 -8.54 -4.51
N ALA A 81 -12.82 -8.00 -3.76
CA ALA A 81 -12.02 -8.75 -2.78
C ALA A 81 -12.89 -9.32 -1.63
N PHE A 82 -13.82 -8.52 -1.11
CA PHE A 82 -14.71 -8.96 -0.04
C PHE A 82 -15.78 -9.96 -0.55
N THR A 83 -16.20 -9.87 -1.83
CA THR A 83 -17.05 -10.88 -2.46
C THR A 83 -16.36 -12.23 -2.49
N ILE A 84 -15.09 -12.32 -2.85
CA ILE A 84 -14.30 -13.56 -2.84
C ILE A 84 -14.26 -14.15 -1.43
N LEU A 85 -13.94 -13.36 -0.40
CA LEU A 85 -13.92 -13.84 0.98
C LEU A 85 -15.30 -14.37 1.41
N ASN A 86 -16.38 -13.63 1.13
CA ASN A 86 -17.73 -14.04 1.49
C ASN A 86 -18.18 -15.29 0.72
N LEU A 87 -17.76 -15.44 -0.54
CA LEU A 87 -17.99 -16.64 -1.35
C LEU A 87 -17.34 -17.87 -0.72
N LEU A 88 -16.06 -17.76 -0.32
CA LEU A 88 -15.34 -18.85 0.34
C LEU A 88 -15.96 -19.22 1.69
N ARG A 89 -16.45 -18.23 2.45
CA ARG A 89 -17.19 -18.46 3.70
C ARG A 89 -18.52 -19.17 3.48
N GLU A 90 -19.31 -18.71 2.52
CA GLU A 90 -20.64 -19.24 2.22
C GLU A 90 -20.58 -20.69 1.72
N THR A 91 -19.56 -21.02 0.93
CA THR A 91 -19.35 -22.37 0.39
C THR A 91 -18.68 -23.32 1.37
N GLY A 92 -18.07 -22.79 2.45
CA GLY A 92 -17.18 -23.55 3.34
C GLY A 92 -15.79 -23.82 2.76
N ALA A 93 -15.49 -23.36 1.54
CA ALA A 93 -14.19 -23.54 0.89
C ALA A 93 -13.04 -22.89 1.66
N ILE A 94 -13.34 -21.98 2.59
CA ILE A 94 -12.35 -21.31 3.44
C ILE A 94 -11.54 -22.32 4.29
N GLU A 95 -12.17 -23.41 4.76
CA GLU A 95 -11.48 -24.44 5.54
C GLU A 95 -10.54 -25.26 4.65
N ASP A 96 -10.91 -25.50 3.39
CA ASP A 96 -10.06 -26.17 2.41
C ASP A 96 -8.88 -25.29 1.97
N VAL A 97 -9.06 -23.94 1.95
CA VAL A 97 -7.95 -22.97 1.76
C VAL A 97 -6.93 -23.11 2.89
N LYS A 98 -7.41 -23.13 4.15
CA LYS A 98 -6.53 -23.32 5.32
C LYS A 98 -5.75 -24.63 5.23
N ALA A 99 -6.44 -25.72 4.91
CA ALA A 99 -5.83 -27.05 4.77
C ALA A 99 -4.83 -27.09 3.59
N THR A 100 -5.04 -26.33 2.53
CA THR A 100 -4.11 -26.24 1.39
C THR A 100 -2.84 -25.51 1.77
N ILE A 101 -2.93 -24.38 2.45
CA ILE A 101 -1.77 -23.63 2.94
C ILE A 101 -1.00 -24.40 4.01
N ALA A 102 -1.70 -25.15 4.88
CA ALA A 102 -1.07 -26.01 5.87
C ALA A 102 -0.19 -27.12 5.24
N GLN A 103 -0.42 -27.48 3.96
CA GLN A 103 0.46 -28.41 3.22
C GLN A 103 1.81 -27.80 2.80
N ILE A 104 1.88 -26.44 2.69
CA ILE A 104 3.15 -25.74 2.45
C ILE A 104 3.92 -25.72 3.76
N SER A 105 3.28 -25.29 4.83
CA SER A 105 3.78 -25.28 6.20
C SER A 105 2.62 -25.30 7.18
N ASP A 106 2.69 -26.17 8.18
CA ASP A 106 1.77 -26.18 9.31
C ASP A 106 2.07 -25.06 10.32
N ASP A 107 3.24 -24.40 10.20
CA ASP A 107 3.62 -23.30 11.07
C ASP A 107 2.93 -21.99 10.65
N ARG A 108 2.03 -21.50 11.49
CA ARG A 108 1.28 -20.24 11.27
C ARG A 108 2.21 -19.03 11.11
N ARG A 109 3.42 -19.06 11.66
CA ARG A 109 4.42 -17.98 11.53
C ARG A 109 5.01 -17.94 10.12
N VAL A 110 5.26 -19.12 9.52
CA VAL A 110 5.65 -19.23 8.10
C VAL A 110 4.53 -18.71 7.19
N GLN A 111 3.28 -19.09 7.49
CA GLN A 111 2.10 -18.63 6.73
C GLN A 111 1.98 -17.10 6.76
N VAL A 112 2.21 -16.46 7.91
CA VAL A 112 2.21 -14.99 8.03
C VAL A 112 3.25 -14.35 7.12
N VAL A 113 4.46 -14.88 7.06
CA VAL A 113 5.53 -14.31 6.23
C VAL A 113 5.23 -14.47 4.74
N ILE A 114 4.78 -15.66 4.32
CA ILE A 114 4.46 -15.91 2.90
C ILE A 114 3.27 -15.05 2.46
N ILE A 115 2.16 -15.10 3.20
CA ILE A 115 0.90 -14.44 2.80
C ILE A 115 0.87 -12.97 3.20
N GLY A 116 1.53 -12.60 4.30
CA GLY A 116 1.53 -11.23 4.81
C GLY A 116 2.60 -10.34 4.22
N MET A 117 3.72 -10.89 3.72
CA MET A 117 4.81 -10.13 3.12
C MET A 117 5.03 -10.46 1.65
N MET A 118 5.35 -11.71 1.33
CA MET A 118 5.80 -12.06 -0.03
C MET A 118 4.68 -11.97 -1.06
N LEU A 119 3.46 -12.36 -0.69
CA LEU A 119 2.28 -12.22 -1.55
C LEU A 119 1.92 -10.74 -1.81
N PRO A 120 1.83 -9.83 -0.81
CA PRO A 120 1.67 -8.41 -1.07
C PRO A 120 2.75 -7.82 -1.96
N ILE A 121 4.03 -8.18 -1.78
CA ILE A 121 5.12 -7.73 -2.65
C ILE A 121 4.85 -8.13 -4.12
N PHE A 122 4.43 -9.37 -4.37
CA PHE A 122 4.06 -9.83 -5.71
C PHE A 122 2.87 -9.04 -6.28
N LEU A 123 1.80 -8.91 -5.50
CA LEU A 123 0.57 -8.24 -5.93
C LEU A 123 0.77 -6.75 -6.18
N GLU A 124 1.63 -6.09 -5.41
CA GLU A 124 1.94 -4.67 -5.59
C GLU A 124 2.62 -4.44 -6.95
N GLY A 125 3.54 -5.29 -7.34
CA GLY A 125 4.15 -5.23 -8.67
C GLY A 125 3.15 -5.44 -9.82
N ALA A 126 2.17 -6.32 -9.62
CA ALA A 126 1.18 -6.64 -10.64
C ALA A 126 0.05 -5.61 -10.73
N ALA A 127 -0.47 -5.14 -9.59
CA ALA A 127 -1.67 -4.33 -9.50
C ALA A 127 -1.42 -2.90 -8.98
N GLY A 128 -0.61 -2.75 -7.92
CA GLY A 128 -0.43 -1.46 -7.24
C GLY A 128 -1.66 -0.94 -6.50
N ALA A 129 -1.62 0.33 -6.12
CA ALA A 129 -2.77 1.14 -5.66
C ALA A 129 -3.58 0.56 -4.47
N GLY A 130 -2.91 -0.09 -3.49
CA GLY A 130 -3.57 -0.63 -2.28
C GLY A 130 -4.30 -1.95 -2.48
N ALA A 131 -4.32 -2.51 -3.71
CA ALA A 131 -4.88 -3.83 -4.00
C ALA A 131 -4.23 -4.95 -3.16
N PRO A 132 -2.91 -4.97 -2.92
CA PRO A 132 -2.27 -6.04 -2.15
C PRO A 132 -2.85 -6.23 -0.76
N ALA A 133 -3.02 -5.14 -0.01
CA ALA A 133 -3.57 -5.21 1.34
C ALA A 133 -5.03 -5.66 1.34
N ALA A 134 -5.82 -5.20 0.37
CA ALA A 134 -7.22 -5.59 0.20
C ALA A 134 -7.39 -7.09 -0.15
N ILE A 135 -6.38 -7.71 -0.75
CA ILE A 135 -6.37 -9.14 -1.10
C ILE A 135 -5.75 -9.98 0.04
N ALA A 136 -4.59 -9.56 0.57
CA ALA A 136 -3.86 -10.35 1.56
C ALA A 136 -4.55 -10.39 2.93
N ALA A 137 -5.21 -9.31 3.35
CA ALA A 137 -5.91 -9.28 4.63
C ALA A 137 -7.04 -10.31 4.70
N PRO A 138 -7.97 -10.40 3.73
CA PRO A 138 -8.96 -11.48 3.67
C PRO A 138 -8.33 -12.86 3.69
N PHE A 139 -7.21 -13.04 3.01
CA PHE A 139 -6.54 -14.32 2.97
C PHE A 139 -5.98 -14.72 4.35
N LEU A 140 -5.34 -13.80 5.08
CA LEU A 140 -4.89 -14.05 6.46
C LEU A 140 -6.07 -14.33 7.40
N VAL A 141 -7.19 -13.60 7.25
CA VAL A 141 -8.42 -13.88 8.00
C VAL A 141 -8.97 -15.27 7.67
N ALA A 142 -8.91 -15.67 6.39
CA ALA A 142 -9.26 -17.02 5.97
C ALA A 142 -8.42 -18.09 6.69
N LEU A 143 -7.15 -17.82 6.96
CA LEU A 143 -6.25 -18.71 7.73
C LEU A 143 -6.49 -18.67 9.24
N GLY A 144 -7.47 -17.92 9.71
CA GLY A 144 -7.86 -17.85 11.13
C GLY A 144 -7.03 -16.86 11.96
N PHE A 145 -6.37 -15.88 11.31
CA PHE A 145 -5.72 -14.79 12.03
C PHE A 145 -6.74 -13.72 12.45
N ASN A 146 -6.41 -13.01 13.53
CA ASN A 146 -7.24 -11.90 14.01
C ASN A 146 -7.39 -10.84 12.90
N PRO A 147 -8.61 -10.38 12.57
CA PRO A 147 -8.83 -9.48 11.44
C PRO A 147 -8.02 -8.18 11.49
N THR A 148 -8.00 -7.47 12.64
CA THR A 148 -7.23 -6.21 12.75
C THR A 148 -5.72 -6.43 12.63
N THR A 149 -5.22 -7.58 13.11
CA THR A 149 -3.81 -7.95 12.94
C THR A 149 -3.51 -8.35 11.50
N SER A 150 -4.42 -9.06 10.84
CA SER A 150 -4.31 -9.44 9.42
C SER A 150 -4.21 -8.22 8.52
N ILE A 151 -5.04 -7.19 8.76
CA ILE A 151 -4.99 -5.92 8.03
C ILE A 151 -3.64 -5.23 8.24
N ALA A 152 -3.20 -5.10 9.50
CA ALA A 152 -1.94 -4.44 9.82
C ALA A 152 -0.73 -5.16 9.20
N ILE A 153 -0.73 -6.49 9.16
CA ILE A 153 0.30 -7.30 8.50
C ILE A 153 0.27 -7.13 6.99
N ALA A 154 -0.90 -7.16 6.38
CA ALA A 154 -1.05 -6.98 4.93
C ALA A 154 -0.59 -5.58 4.47
N LEU A 155 -0.96 -4.53 5.22
CA LEU A 155 -0.48 -3.17 4.98
C LEU A 155 1.05 -3.06 5.16
N LEU A 156 1.63 -3.76 6.13
CA LEU A 156 3.08 -3.77 6.33
C LEU A 156 3.82 -4.47 5.19
N GLY A 157 3.26 -5.56 4.66
CA GLY A 157 3.81 -6.26 3.50
C GLY A 157 3.76 -5.45 2.22
N ASP A 158 2.78 -4.57 2.10
CA ASP A 158 2.59 -3.65 0.98
C ASP A 158 3.49 -2.40 1.04
N ALA A 159 3.94 -2.02 2.22
CA ALA A 159 4.58 -0.73 2.46
C ALA A 159 5.95 -0.55 1.80
N THR A 160 6.78 -1.60 1.67
CA THR A 160 8.11 -1.46 1.07
C THR A 160 8.14 -1.63 -0.43
N PRO A 161 7.34 -2.51 -1.06
CA PRO A 161 7.35 -2.69 -2.50
C PRO A 161 6.63 -1.58 -3.26
N ALA A 162 5.88 -0.70 -2.60
CA ALA A 162 5.04 0.30 -3.24
C ALA A 162 5.81 1.31 -4.12
N SER A 163 7.12 1.49 -3.91
CA SER A 163 7.98 2.23 -4.84
C SER A 163 8.07 1.56 -6.22
N PHE A 164 7.87 0.26 -6.29
CA PHE A 164 7.85 -0.53 -7.53
C PHE A 164 6.44 -1.02 -7.88
N GLY A 165 5.43 -0.42 -7.26
CA GLY A 165 4.02 -0.73 -7.47
C GLY A 165 3.56 -0.43 -8.89
N GLY A 166 2.58 -1.23 -9.36
CA GLY A 166 2.02 -1.08 -10.70
C GLY A 166 3.08 -1.15 -11.80
N ALA A 167 4.01 -2.12 -11.75
CA ALA A 167 5.15 -2.25 -12.64
C ALA A 167 6.10 -1.03 -12.60
N GLY A 168 6.43 -0.57 -11.40
CA GLY A 168 7.43 0.48 -11.23
C GLY A 168 6.95 1.91 -11.47
N LEU A 169 5.66 2.13 -11.73
CA LEU A 169 5.12 3.45 -12.05
C LEU A 169 5.43 4.50 -10.97
N THR A 170 5.43 4.11 -9.70
CA THR A 170 5.75 5.01 -8.59
C THR A 170 7.16 5.60 -8.70
N THR A 171 8.14 4.80 -9.10
CA THR A 171 9.53 5.24 -9.31
C THR A 171 9.72 5.90 -10.67
N ILE A 172 9.14 5.32 -11.74
CA ILE A 172 9.30 5.79 -13.12
C ILE A 172 8.65 7.17 -13.29
N ASN A 173 7.33 7.24 -13.11
CA ASN A 173 6.57 8.47 -13.31
C ASN A 173 6.76 9.45 -12.16
N GLY A 174 6.93 8.93 -10.91
CA GLY A 174 7.21 9.78 -9.76
C GLY A 174 8.57 10.47 -9.83
N GLY A 175 9.55 9.83 -10.46
CA GLY A 175 10.90 10.38 -10.70
C GLY A 175 11.07 11.08 -12.04
N ALA A 176 10.02 11.26 -12.82
CA ALA A 176 10.10 11.85 -14.14
C ALA A 176 10.78 13.23 -14.16
N ALA A 177 10.49 14.08 -13.18
CA ALA A 177 11.11 15.40 -13.07
C ALA A 177 12.66 15.36 -13.02
N LEU A 178 13.25 14.36 -12.34
CA LEU A 178 14.71 14.19 -12.31
C LEU A 178 15.25 13.74 -13.67
N VAL A 179 14.50 12.86 -14.36
CA VAL A 179 14.89 12.34 -15.69
C VAL A 179 14.80 13.44 -16.72
N ASP A 180 13.70 14.21 -16.74
CA ASP A 180 13.47 15.32 -17.66
C ASP A 180 14.49 16.47 -17.47
N ALA A 181 14.94 16.68 -16.22
CA ALA A 181 16.01 17.62 -15.90
C ALA A 181 17.42 17.09 -16.24
N GLY A 182 17.57 15.85 -16.72
CA GLY A 182 18.85 15.22 -17.02
C GLY A 182 19.70 14.87 -15.79
N LEU A 183 19.11 14.86 -14.59
CA LEU A 183 19.79 14.63 -13.32
C LEU A 183 19.87 13.15 -12.96
N ALA A 184 19.03 12.31 -13.54
CA ALA A 184 18.99 10.88 -13.30
C ALA A 184 18.50 10.11 -14.53
N THR A 185 18.77 8.81 -14.55
CA THR A 185 18.05 7.86 -15.41
C THR A 185 17.01 7.09 -14.59
N VAL A 186 16.01 6.50 -15.26
CA VAL A 186 15.04 5.62 -14.60
C VAL A 186 15.74 4.47 -13.84
N ALA A 187 16.78 3.89 -14.45
CA ALA A 187 17.57 2.81 -13.84
C ALA A 187 18.30 3.27 -12.56
N GLN A 188 18.85 4.48 -12.53
CA GLN A 188 19.49 5.05 -11.34
C GLN A 188 18.48 5.30 -10.21
N ASN A 189 17.29 5.84 -10.53
CA ASN A 189 16.22 6.02 -9.57
C ASN A 189 15.75 4.68 -8.98
N ALA A 190 15.58 3.67 -9.84
CA ALA A 190 15.19 2.32 -9.41
C ALA A 190 16.26 1.67 -8.53
N ALA A 191 17.53 1.76 -8.94
CA ALA A 191 18.65 1.17 -8.21
C ALA A 191 18.79 1.80 -6.81
N MET A 192 18.66 3.11 -6.69
CA MET A 192 18.78 3.78 -5.40
C MET A 192 17.55 3.51 -4.52
N ALA A 193 16.32 3.52 -5.04
CA ALA A 193 15.12 3.13 -4.30
C ALA A 193 15.22 1.68 -3.78
N GLY A 194 15.71 0.75 -4.60
CA GLY A 194 15.93 -0.64 -4.19
C GLY A 194 16.91 -0.79 -3.05
N ARG A 195 17.95 0.05 -2.98
CA ARG A 195 18.91 0.06 -1.86
C ARG A 195 18.30 0.50 -0.53
N PHE A 196 17.28 1.33 -0.54
CA PHE A 196 16.48 1.61 0.67
C PHE A 196 15.62 0.41 1.05
N HIS A 197 14.84 -0.10 0.08
CA HIS A 197 13.85 -1.12 0.34
C HIS A 197 14.44 -2.48 0.72
N MET A 198 15.66 -2.81 0.27
CA MET A 198 16.33 -4.04 0.69
C MET A 198 16.45 -4.14 2.22
N PHE A 199 16.71 -3.05 2.92
CA PHE A 199 16.75 -3.04 4.38
C PHE A 199 15.35 -3.06 5.01
N GLY A 200 14.36 -2.43 4.35
CA GLY A 200 12.96 -2.51 4.77
C GLY A 200 12.45 -3.96 4.77
N VAL A 201 12.59 -4.66 3.65
CA VAL A 201 12.12 -6.07 3.54
C VAL A 201 12.91 -7.03 4.44
N LEU A 202 14.17 -6.70 4.79
CA LEU A 202 14.97 -7.50 5.71
C LEU A 202 14.36 -7.55 7.12
N VAL A 203 13.81 -6.44 7.62
CA VAL A 203 13.28 -6.33 8.98
C VAL A 203 11.79 -6.70 9.09
N ILE A 204 11.04 -6.65 7.99
CA ILE A 204 9.59 -6.90 7.98
C ILE A 204 9.18 -8.26 8.54
N PRO A 205 9.81 -9.40 8.21
CA PRO A 205 9.42 -10.71 8.77
C PRO A 205 9.45 -10.71 10.30
N PHE A 206 10.45 -10.04 10.89
CA PHE A 206 10.58 -9.95 12.34
C PHE A 206 9.47 -9.08 12.95
N ILE A 207 9.18 -7.92 12.33
CA ILE A 207 8.10 -7.04 12.80
C ILE A 207 6.75 -7.76 12.72
N MET A 208 6.47 -8.49 11.63
CA MET A 208 5.23 -9.25 11.45
C MET A 208 5.03 -10.32 12.51
N ILE A 209 6.07 -11.08 12.82
CA ILE A 209 6.00 -12.10 13.86
C ILE A 209 5.78 -11.47 15.25
N GLY A 210 6.47 -10.37 15.54
CA GLY A 210 6.23 -9.60 16.76
C GLY A 210 4.80 -9.05 16.85
N MET A 211 4.23 -8.62 15.74
CA MET A 211 2.87 -8.10 15.65
C MET A 211 1.80 -9.20 15.80
N ALA A 212 2.02 -10.36 15.19
CA ALA A 212 1.05 -11.46 15.17
C ALA A 212 1.07 -12.30 16.47
N PHE A 213 2.26 -12.53 17.03
CA PHE A 213 2.45 -13.54 18.09
C PHE A 213 3.22 -13.00 19.32
N GLY A 214 3.66 -11.73 19.28
CA GLY A 214 4.48 -11.14 20.32
C GLY A 214 5.85 -11.82 20.46
N LYS A 215 6.50 -11.65 21.63
CA LYS A 215 7.84 -12.20 21.88
C LYS A 215 7.93 -13.73 21.77
N LYS A 216 6.85 -14.45 22.10
CA LYS A 216 6.80 -15.92 21.99
C LYS A 216 6.96 -16.41 20.56
N GLY A 217 6.48 -15.63 19.58
CA GLY A 217 6.54 -15.96 18.16
C GLY A 217 7.96 -16.20 17.62
N TYR A 218 8.99 -15.67 18.26
CA TYR A 218 10.38 -15.82 17.78
C TYR A 218 11.03 -17.17 18.15
N LYS A 219 10.43 -17.92 19.05
CA LYS A 219 11.03 -19.18 19.55
C LYS A 219 11.18 -20.21 18.42
N GLY A 220 12.43 -20.50 18.04
CA GLY A 220 12.77 -21.53 17.05
C GLY A 220 12.51 -21.18 15.59
N ILE A 221 12.03 -19.95 15.27
CA ILE A 221 11.73 -19.51 13.89
C ILE A 221 12.80 -18.58 13.31
N LEU A 222 13.73 -18.08 14.14
CA LEU A 222 14.73 -17.08 13.71
C LEU A 222 15.52 -17.47 12.46
N PRO A 223 16.00 -18.72 12.27
CA PRO A 223 16.70 -19.09 11.04
C PRO A 223 15.85 -18.89 9.79
N TYR A 224 14.56 -19.25 9.84
CA TYR A 224 13.63 -19.03 8.73
C TYR A 224 13.38 -17.53 8.49
N LEU A 225 13.16 -16.73 9.54
CA LEU A 225 12.94 -15.27 9.39
C LEU A 225 14.16 -14.58 8.77
N THR A 226 15.37 -14.98 9.20
CA THR A 226 16.62 -14.47 8.63
C THR A 226 16.73 -14.87 7.16
N PHE A 227 16.47 -16.13 6.82
CA PHE A 227 16.47 -16.59 5.44
C PHE A 227 15.45 -15.83 4.59
N ALA A 228 14.21 -15.71 5.05
CA ALA A 228 13.15 -15.00 4.36
C ALA A 228 13.49 -13.53 4.13
N GLY A 229 13.99 -12.84 5.16
CA GLY A 229 14.43 -11.45 5.06
C GLY A 229 15.60 -11.27 4.11
N VAL A 230 16.66 -12.07 4.25
CA VAL A 230 17.87 -11.97 3.42
C VAL A 230 17.60 -12.34 1.97
N SER A 231 16.87 -13.42 1.71
CA SER A 231 16.54 -13.82 0.33
C SER A 231 15.69 -12.77 -0.38
N THR A 232 14.68 -12.19 0.29
CA THR A 232 13.86 -11.11 -0.26
C THR A 232 14.69 -9.83 -0.48
N CYS A 233 15.56 -9.48 0.47
CA CYS A 233 16.50 -8.37 0.39
C CYS A 233 17.41 -8.48 -0.84
N LEU A 234 18.08 -9.63 -1.01
CA LEU A 234 19.00 -9.87 -2.14
C LEU A 234 18.25 -9.88 -3.48
N THR A 235 17.08 -10.49 -3.53
CA THR A 235 16.27 -10.52 -4.76
C THR A 235 15.84 -9.11 -5.15
N MET A 236 15.35 -8.30 -4.20
CA MET A 236 14.95 -6.92 -4.47
C MET A 236 16.13 -6.06 -4.92
N PHE A 237 17.29 -6.23 -4.27
CA PHE A 237 18.53 -5.54 -4.68
C PHE A 237 18.92 -5.90 -6.11
N VAL A 238 18.98 -7.19 -6.45
CA VAL A 238 19.38 -7.65 -7.79
C VAL A 238 18.40 -7.12 -8.85
N LEU A 239 17.10 -7.27 -8.64
CA LEU A 239 16.12 -6.86 -9.65
C LEU A 239 16.08 -5.34 -9.83
N SER A 240 16.15 -4.56 -8.76
CA SER A 240 16.11 -3.09 -8.85
C SER A 240 17.38 -2.47 -9.43
N ASN A 241 18.54 -3.10 -9.23
CA ASN A 241 19.82 -2.55 -9.69
C ASN A 241 20.24 -3.05 -11.09
N PHE A 242 19.79 -4.23 -11.53
CA PHE A 242 20.31 -4.87 -12.75
C PHE A 242 19.22 -5.23 -13.76
N VAL A 243 17.95 -5.22 -13.40
CA VAL A 243 16.84 -5.60 -14.30
C VAL A 243 15.94 -4.42 -14.63
N GLY A 244 15.37 -3.75 -13.61
CA GLY A 244 14.54 -2.56 -13.80
C GLY A 244 13.39 -2.43 -12.81
N ALA A 245 12.82 -1.23 -12.75
CA ALA A 245 11.74 -0.90 -11.83
C ALA A 245 10.47 -1.73 -12.08
N GLU A 246 10.18 -2.03 -13.34
CA GLU A 246 8.94 -2.65 -13.82
C GLU A 246 8.71 -4.04 -13.22
N VAL A 247 9.78 -4.82 -13.07
CA VAL A 247 9.70 -6.20 -12.61
C VAL A 247 10.12 -6.40 -11.17
N THR A 248 10.68 -5.35 -10.53
CA THR A 248 11.30 -5.48 -9.21
C THR A 248 10.35 -6.02 -8.16
N SER A 249 9.17 -5.42 -7.97
CA SER A 249 8.24 -5.88 -6.93
C SER A 249 7.70 -7.27 -7.25
N MET A 250 7.14 -7.45 -8.44
CA MET A 250 6.53 -8.73 -8.83
C MET A 250 7.55 -9.88 -8.81
N GLY A 251 8.74 -9.67 -9.39
CA GLY A 251 9.81 -10.66 -9.39
C GLY A 251 10.30 -10.98 -7.97
N THR A 252 10.47 -9.96 -7.12
CA THR A 252 10.87 -10.15 -5.72
C THR A 252 9.84 -11.00 -4.97
N GLY A 253 8.55 -10.68 -5.07
CA GLY A 253 7.50 -11.45 -4.40
C GLY A 253 7.48 -12.91 -4.85
N LEU A 254 7.49 -13.16 -6.17
CA LEU A 254 7.45 -14.51 -6.74
C LEU A 254 8.66 -15.35 -6.32
N ILE A 255 9.86 -14.82 -6.53
CA ILE A 255 11.10 -15.53 -6.19
C ILE A 255 11.17 -15.79 -4.67
N SER A 256 10.79 -14.84 -3.85
CA SER A 256 10.78 -15.00 -2.38
C SER A 256 9.80 -16.09 -1.93
N ILE A 257 8.61 -16.17 -2.53
CA ILE A 257 7.65 -17.26 -2.26
C ILE A 257 8.28 -18.61 -2.61
N LEU A 258 8.87 -18.74 -3.80
CA LEU A 258 9.49 -20.00 -4.25
C LEU A 258 10.65 -20.42 -3.33
N LEU A 259 11.52 -19.49 -2.98
CA LEU A 259 12.64 -19.73 -2.06
C LEU A 259 12.16 -20.10 -0.65
N SER A 260 11.11 -19.43 -0.14
CA SER A 260 10.51 -19.74 1.15
C SER A 260 9.91 -21.14 1.19
N VAL A 261 9.15 -21.52 0.16
CA VAL A 261 8.61 -22.88 0.02
C VAL A 261 9.73 -23.92 -0.07
N ALA A 262 10.77 -23.64 -0.83
CA ALA A 262 11.93 -24.54 -0.94
C ALA A 262 12.63 -24.71 0.42
N TYR A 263 12.85 -23.61 1.15
CA TYR A 263 13.44 -23.67 2.51
C TYR A 263 12.62 -24.56 3.45
N VAL A 264 11.30 -24.35 3.50
CA VAL A 264 10.41 -25.13 4.37
C VAL A 264 10.46 -26.62 4.04
N LYS A 265 10.51 -26.97 2.75
CA LYS A 265 10.53 -28.38 2.31
C LYS A 265 11.90 -29.05 2.46
N LEU A 266 12.99 -28.32 2.24
CA LEU A 266 14.34 -28.89 2.26
C LEU A 266 15.01 -28.83 3.63
N VAL A 267 14.81 -27.73 4.36
CA VAL A 267 15.44 -27.47 5.67
C VAL A 267 14.48 -27.80 6.81
N GLY A 268 13.20 -27.51 6.59
CA GLY A 268 12.15 -27.64 7.62
C GLY A 268 12.15 -26.48 8.62
N VAL A 269 11.04 -26.37 9.35
CA VAL A 269 10.87 -25.42 10.45
C VAL A 269 10.38 -26.18 11.67
N LYS A 270 11.05 -26.01 12.82
CA LYS A 270 10.59 -26.60 14.09
C LYS A 270 9.36 -25.83 14.57
N THR A 271 8.21 -26.45 14.45
CA THR A 271 6.91 -25.84 14.80
C THR A 271 6.47 -26.28 16.18
N PRO A 272 6.48 -25.39 17.21
CA PRO A 272 5.84 -25.63 18.49
C PRO A 272 4.33 -25.83 18.31
N ASP A 273 3.71 -26.67 19.14
CA ASP A 273 2.28 -27.01 19.04
C ASP A 273 1.37 -25.77 19.10
N GLU A 274 1.74 -24.74 19.86
CA GLU A 274 1.00 -23.47 19.98
C GLU A 274 0.91 -22.69 18.67
N PHE A 275 1.81 -22.93 17.69
CA PHE A 275 1.83 -22.27 16.37
C PHE A 275 1.42 -23.20 15.23
N ARG A 276 1.04 -24.43 15.55
CA ARG A 276 0.62 -25.41 14.55
C ARG A 276 -0.80 -25.10 14.06
N ASN A 277 -0.98 -25.16 12.76
CA ASN A 277 -2.31 -25.05 12.15
C ASN A 277 -3.02 -26.42 12.24
N GLU A 278 -4.09 -26.50 13.02
CA GLU A 278 -4.87 -27.74 13.21
C GLU A 278 -5.65 -28.16 11.96
N SER A 279 -5.76 -27.31 10.96
CA SER A 279 -6.53 -27.58 9.74
C SER A 279 -5.89 -28.64 8.82
N ALA A 280 -4.71 -29.17 9.13
CA ALA A 280 -4.05 -30.21 8.35
C ALA A 280 -4.87 -31.53 8.26
N ASN A 281 -5.73 -31.81 9.25
CA ASN A 281 -6.56 -33.03 9.33
C ASN A 281 -8.02 -32.77 8.88
N HIS A 282 -8.33 -31.63 8.26
CA HIS A 282 -9.67 -31.30 7.83
C HIS A 282 -10.12 -32.19 6.65
N GLN A 283 -11.33 -32.76 6.75
CA GLN A 283 -11.96 -33.53 5.67
C GLN A 283 -12.39 -32.54 4.58
N ARG A 284 -11.73 -32.58 3.44
CA ARG A 284 -11.89 -31.59 2.37
C ARG A 284 -13.22 -31.77 1.62
N LYS A 285 -13.93 -30.68 1.47
CA LYS A 285 -15.10 -30.58 0.59
C LYS A 285 -14.70 -30.33 -0.89
N TYR A 286 -13.64 -29.49 -1.06
CA TYR A 286 -13.11 -29.13 -2.37
C TYR A 286 -11.64 -29.53 -2.50
N SER A 287 -11.19 -29.80 -3.73
CA SER A 287 -9.75 -29.98 -3.99
C SER A 287 -8.99 -28.66 -3.73
N SER A 288 -7.69 -28.76 -3.47
CA SER A 288 -6.82 -27.58 -3.24
C SER A 288 -6.97 -26.52 -4.34
N PHE A 289 -7.01 -26.95 -5.61
CA PHE A 289 -7.18 -26.02 -6.73
C PHE A 289 -8.55 -25.33 -6.69
N LYS A 290 -9.65 -26.09 -6.48
CA LYS A 290 -11.00 -25.51 -6.43
C LYS A 290 -11.13 -24.48 -5.29
N ALA A 291 -10.66 -24.83 -4.10
CA ALA A 291 -10.73 -23.92 -2.94
C ALA A 291 -9.88 -22.65 -3.15
N MET A 292 -8.69 -22.78 -3.73
CA MET A 292 -7.77 -21.67 -4.00
C MET A 292 -8.06 -20.92 -5.30
N SER A 293 -9.01 -21.39 -6.12
CA SER A 293 -9.20 -20.93 -7.50
C SER A 293 -9.34 -19.41 -7.66
N PRO A 294 -10.08 -18.64 -6.81
CA PRO A 294 -10.16 -17.19 -6.98
C PRO A 294 -8.80 -16.51 -6.85
N TYR A 295 -7.98 -16.97 -5.90
CA TYR A 295 -6.62 -16.44 -5.69
C TYR A 295 -5.66 -16.87 -6.79
N VAL A 296 -5.75 -18.13 -7.26
CA VAL A 296 -4.93 -18.63 -8.38
C VAL A 296 -5.25 -17.83 -9.64
N TYR A 297 -6.55 -17.57 -9.92
CA TYR A 297 -6.93 -16.73 -11.06
C TYR A 297 -6.36 -15.31 -10.94
N MET A 298 -6.37 -14.69 -9.75
CA MET A 298 -5.72 -13.38 -9.55
C MET A 298 -4.21 -13.42 -9.80
N LEU A 299 -3.52 -14.43 -9.27
CA LEU A 299 -2.07 -14.60 -9.46
C LEU A 299 -1.69 -14.76 -10.94
N VAL A 300 -2.58 -15.30 -11.76
CA VAL A 300 -2.35 -15.49 -13.21
C VAL A 300 -2.84 -14.30 -14.01
N LEU A 301 -4.07 -13.85 -13.79
CA LEU A 301 -4.71 -12.84 -14.64
C LEU A 301 -4.13 -11.43 -14.44
N LEU A 302 -3.73 -11.05 -13.21
CA LEU A 302 -3.13 -9.75 -12.98
C LEU A 302 -1.83 -9.55 -13.77
N PRO A 303 -0.82 -10.45 -13.68
CA PRO A 303 0.38 -10.32 -14.50
C PRO A 303 0.10 -10.50 -16.00
N LEU A 304 -0.76 -11.45 -16.36
CA LEU A 304 -1.12 -11.71 -17.77
C LEU A 304 -1.68 -10.45 -18.43
N ILE A 305 -2.61 -9.76 -17.79
CA ILE A 305 -3.20 -8.53 -18.33
C ILE A 305 -2.18 -7.41 -18.30
N ARG A 306 -1.42 -7.26 -17.22
CA ARG A 306 -0.39 -6.22 -17.09
C ARG A 306 0.65 -6.27 -18.19
N TYR A 307 1.20 -7.44 -18.48
CA TYR A 307 2.33 -7.60 -19.41
C TYR A 307 1.91 -8.14 -20.79
N GLY A 308 0.85 -8.94 -20.86
CA GLY A 308 0.37 -9.51 -22.11
C GLY A 308 -0.55 -8.56 -22.90
N PHE A 309 -1.22 -7.65 -22.20
CA PHE A 309 -2.19 -6.73 -22.81
C PHE A 309 -1.99 -5.29 -22.34
N PRO A 310 -0.81 -4.68 -22.58
CA PRO A 310 -0.49 -3.34 -22.09
C PRO A 310 -1.50 -2.27 -22.56
N ALA A 311 -2.03 -2.40 -23.77
CA ALA A 311 -3.07 -1.50 -24.29
C ALA A 311 -4.37 -1.52 -23.45
N VAL A 312 -4.71 -2.65 -22.81
CA VAL A 312 -5.85 -2.74 -21.87
C VAL A 312 -5.53 -1.99 -20.57
N VAL A 313 -4.29 -2.01 -20.15
CA VAL A 313 -3.83 -1.31 -18.93
C VAL A 313 -3.79 0.20 -19.15
N GLU A 314 -3.29 0.65 -20.30
CA GLU A 314 -3.12 2.06 -20.65
C GLU A 314 -4.44 2.75 -21.01
N ASN A 315 -5.25 2.10 -21.85
CA ASN A 315 -6.49 2.65 -22.35
C ASN A 315 -7.72 2.22 -21.53
N GLY A 316 -7.52 1.26 -20.59
CA GLY A 316 -8.57 0.52 -19.93
C GLY A 316 -9.47 -0.16 -20.96
N PHE A 317 -10.46 -0.91 -20.58
CA PHE A 317 -11.50 -1.29 -21.54
C PHE A 317 -12.16 0.02 -22.01
N ALA A 318 -11.87 0.50 -23.23
CA ALA A 318 -12.21 1.82 -23.72
C ALA A 318 -13.66 2.28 -23.46
N ILE A 319 -14.61 1.33 -23.45
CA ILE A 319 -16.02 1.57 -23.12
C ILE A 319 -16.20 1.88 -21.62
N MET A 320 -15.44 1.25 -20.71
CA MET A 320 -15.57 1.43 -19.26
C MET A 320 -14.71 2.57 -18.72
N CYS A 321 -13.60 2.84 -19.36
CA CYS A 321 -12.70 3.96 -19.01
C CYS A 321 -13.16 5.31 -19.57
N THR A 322 -14.09 5.35 -20.54
CA THR A 322 -14.73 6.59 -20.98
C THR A 322 -15.35 7.35 -19.79
N PHE A 323 -15.78 6.68 -18.75
CA PHE A 323 -16.33 7.29 -17.55
C PHE A 323 -15.29 7.51 -16.43
N GLY A 324 -14.09 6.91 -16.49
CA GLY A 324 -13.03 7.07 -15.50
C GLY A 324 -13.35 6.55 -14.08
N TYR A 325 -14.35 5.67 -13.96
CA TYR A 325 -14.83 5.14 -12.66
C TYR A 325 -14.35 3.73 -12.33
N ILE A 326 -13.72 3.05 -13.26
CA ILE A 326 -13.31 1.65 -13.13
C ILE A 326 -11.84 1.52 -13.46
N PHE A 327 -11.14 0.83 -12.59
CA PHE A 327 -9.74 0.47 -12.78
C PHE A 327 -9.65 -0.98 -13.31
N TRP A 328 -8.73 -1.27 -14.22
CA TRP A 328 -8.60 -2.60 -14.81
C TRP A 328 -8.42 -3.72 -13.78
N VAL A 329 -7.74 -3.42 -12.65
CA VAL A 329 -7.56 -4.37 -11.53
C VAL A 329 -8.89 -4.75 -10.90
N ASP A 330 -9.82 -3.78 -10.76
CA ASP A 330 -11.16 -4.03 -10.19
C ASP A 330 -11.90 -5.07 -11.01
N LEU A 331 -11.84 -4.95 -12.35
CA LEU A 331 -12.46 -5.90 -13.26
C LEU A 331 -11.83 -7.29 -13.14
N VAL A 332 -10.51 -7.36 -13.05
CA VAL A 332 -9.81 -8.65 -12.86
C VAL A 332 -10.26 -9.32 -11.57
N ILE A 333 -10.33 -8.59 -10.46
CA ILE A 333 -10.78 -9.15 -9.17
C ILE A 333 -12.24 -9.64 -9.26
N LEU A 334 -13.12 -8.86 -9.88
CA LEU A 334 -14.51 -9.26 -10.10
C LEU A 334 -14.63 -10.51 -10.96
N VAL A 335 -13.87 -10.58 -12.07
CA VAL A 335 -13.80 -11.76 -12.94
C VAL A 335 -13.28 -12.97 -12.16
N CYS A 336 -12.23 -12.80 -11.34
CA CYS A 336 -11.72 -13.87 -10.47
C CYS A 336 -12.78 -14.37 -9.48
N GLY A 337 -13.60 -13.48 -8.93
CA GLY A 337 -14.72 -13.83 -8.07
C GLY A 337 -15.78 -14.68 -8.81
N ILE A 338 -16.14 -14.30 -10.05
CA ILE A 338 -17.08 -15.04 -10.89
C ILE A 338 -16.51 -16.41 -11.28
N LEU A 339 -15.27 -16.45 -11.78
CA LEU A 339 -14.60 -17.70 -12.14
C LEU A 339 -14.44 -18.64 -10.94
N GLY A 340 -14.13 -18.06 -9.75
CA GLY A 340 -14.09 -18.81 -8.51
C GLY A 340 -15.45 -19.41 -8.13
N ALA A 341 -16.53 -18.66 -8.25
CA ALA A 341 -17.90 -19.15 -8.02
C ALA A 341 -18.26 -20.30 -8.96
N LEU A 342 -17.96 -20.17 -10.25
CA LEU A 342 -18.16 -21.22 -11.24
C LEU A 342 -17.35 -22.48 -10.93
N THR A 343 -16.08 -22.31 -10.55
CA THR A 343 -15.18 -23.43 -10.21
C THR A 343 -15.64 -24.18 -8.94
N LEU A 344 -16.21 -23.44 -7.97
CA LEU A 344 -16.78 -24.01 -6.76
C LEU A 344 -18.18 -24.61 -6.97
N GLY A 345 -18.76 -24.45 -8.16
CA GLY A 345 -20.09 -24.96 -8.48
C GLY A 345 -21.22 -24.19 -7.78
N VAL A 346 -21.04 -22.89 -7.55
CA VAL A 346 -22.03 -22.04 -6.89
C VAL A 346 -23.07 -21.59 -7.88
N ASP A 347 -24.35 -21.76 -7.54
CA ASP A 347 -25.45 -21.28 -8.35
C ASP A 347 -25.58 -19.75 -8.34
N PHE A 348 -26.21 -19.22 -9.40
CA PHE A 348 -26.36 -17.78 -9.57
C PHE A 348 -27.14 -17.11 -8.43
N LYS A 349 -28.13 -17.79 -7.86
CA LYS A 349 -28.94 -17.26 -6.74
C LYS A 349 -28.08 -17.03 -5.50
N THR A 350 -27.24 -17.99 -5.14
CA THR A 350 -26.31 -17.91 -4.03
C THR A 350 -25.24 -16.85 -4.28
N TYR A 351 -24.62 -16.80 -5.48
CA TYR A 351 -23.66 -15.77 -5.84
C TYR A 351 -24.25 -14.36 -5.74
N LYS A 352 -25.47 -14.16 -6.26
CA LYS A 352 -26.20 -12.88 -6.15
C LYS A 352 -26.46 -12.49 -4.69
N ALA A 353 -26.80 -13.45 -3.82
CA ALA A 353 -26.99 -13.19 -2.39
C ALA A 353 -25.69 -12.76 -1.70
N VAL A 354 -24.55 -13.40 -2.05
CA VAL A 354 -23.22 -13.01 -1.59
C VAL A 354 -22.89 -11.58 -2.04
N CYS A 355 -23.08 -11.26 -3.32
CA CYS A 355 -22.85 -9.90 -3.84
C CYS A 355 -23.71 -8.85 -3.13
N LYS A 356 -25.01 -9.14 -2.92
CA LYS A 356 -25.91 -8.21 -2.22
C LYS A 356 -25.47 -7.94 -0.78
N ARG A 357 -25.06 -8.99 -0.04
CA ARG A 357 -24.53 -8.84 1.32
C ARG A 357 -23.22 -8.04 1.33
N THR A 358 -22.32 -8.30 0.40
CA THR A 358 -21.06 -7.55 0.25
C THR A 358 -21.32 -6.08 -0.05
N ALA A 359 -22.22 -5.78 -0.99
CA ALA A 359 -22.55 -4.40 -1.38
C ALA A 359 -23.05 -3.56 -0.19
N SER A 360 -23.91 -4.14 0.67
CA SER A 360 -24.42 -3.44 1.85
C SER A 360 -23.32 -3.09 2.86
N GLY A 361 -22.26 -3.90 2.94
CA GLY A 361 -21.11 -3.64 3.82
C GLY A 361 -20.11 -2.63 3.25
N VAL A 362 -19.98 -2.58 1.92
CA VAL A 362 -18.95 -1.77 1.26
C VAL A 362 -19.45 -0.36 0.88
N LEU A 363 -20.74 -0.19 0.61
CA LEU A 363 -21.30 1.10 0.18
C LEU A 363 -20.98 2.27 1.16
N PRO A 364 -21.01 2.11 2.50
CA PRO A 364 -20.62 3.18 3.42
C PRO A 364 -19.16 3.62 3.29
N VAL A 365 -18.30 2.78 2.73
CA VAL A 365 -16.87 3.08 2.51
C VAL A 365 -16.69 4.18 1.47
N LEU A 366 -17.64 4.31 0.53
CA LEU A 366 -17.59 5.36 -0.51
C LEU A 366 -17.56 6.78 0.10
N VAL A 367 -18.36 7.02 1.12
CA VAL A 367 -18.39 8.34 1.82
C VAL A 367 -17.03 8.61 2.44
N THR A 368 -16.45 7.62 3.11
CA THR A 368 -15.15 7.77 3.78
C THR A 368 -14.05 8.01 2.76
N MET A 369 -13.96 7.16 1.73
CA MET A 369 -12.95 7.25 0.68
C MET A 369 -13.07 8.53 -0.13
N GLY A 370 -14.29 8.86 -0.59
CA GLY A 370 -14.53 10.10 -1.31
C GLY A 370 -14.09 11.31 -0.49
N SER A 371 -14.50 11.40 0.78
CA SER A 371 -14.12 12.51 1.67
C SER A 371 -12.61 12.64 1.83
N LEU A 372 -11.89 11.56 2.15
CA LEU A 372 -10.43 11.59 2.35
C LEU A 372 -9.68 11.94 1.07
N LEU A 373 -10.12 11.41 -0.09
CA LEU A 373 -9.49 11.73 -1.36
C LEU A 373 -9.75 13.18 -1.80
N ILE A 374 -10.93 13.72 -1.55
CA ILE A 374 -11.22 15.13 -1.81
C ILE A 374 -10.31 16.02 -0.95
N VAL A 375 -10.18 15.72 0.36
CA VAL A 375 -9.23 16.41 1.25
C VAL A 375 -7.83 16.41 0.65
N ALA A 376 -7.35 15.22 0.23
CA ALA A 376 -6.03 15.07 -0.37
C ALA A 376 -5.86 15.94 -1.63
N TYR A 377 -6.81 15.91 -2.56
CA TYR A 377 -6.71 16.69 -3.79
C TYR A 377 -6.80 18.20 -3.56
N ILE A 378 -7.60 18.65 -2.62
CA ILE A 378 -7.65 20.07 -2.23
C ILE A 378 -6.31 20.51 -1.65
N MET A 379 -5.72 19.73 -0.73
CA MET A 379 -4.44 20.06 -0.12
C MET A 379 -3.29 20.05 -1.14
N GLN A 380 -3.36 19.20 -2.17
CA GLN A 380 -2.38 19.10 -3.25
C GLN A 380 -2.52 20.22 -4.31
N SER A 381 -3.67 20.87 -4.35
CA SER A 381 -3.94 21.91 -5.35
C SER A 381 -2.97 23.07 -5.23
N SER A 382 -2.46 23.53 -6.38
CA SER A 382 -1.64 24.73 -6.43
C SER A 382 -2.39 25.98 -5.96
N SER A 383 -3.72 26.01 -6.13
CA SER A 383 -4.56 27.14 -5.69
C SER A 383 -4.62 27.27 -4.18
N THR A 384 -4.48 26.19 -3.40
CA THR A 384 -4.40 26.25 -1.93
C THR A 384 -2.97 26.30 -1.43
N GLY A 385 -2.03 25.72 -2.16
CA GLY A 385 -0.61 25.67 -1.83
C GLY A 385 -0.25 24.98 -0.51
N MET A 386 -1.22 24.31 0.16
CA MET A 386 -1.05 23.76 1.50
C MET A 386 0.13 22.79 1.59
N MET A 387 0.26 21.85 0.64
CA MET A 387 1.32 20.84 0.66
C MET A 387 2.68 21.46 0.33
N ASN A 388 2.75 22.38 -0.62
CA ASN A 388 3.99 23.07 -0.95
C ASN A 388 4.50 23.91 0.23
N LEU A 389 3.60 24.57 0.95
CA LEU A 389 3.93 25.31 2.17
C LEU A 389 4.51 24.39 3.25
N LEU A 390 3.85 23.27 3.55
CA LEU A 390 4.34 22.30 4.52
C LEU A 390 5.75 21.79 4.16
N ALA A 391 5.96 21.43 2.91
CA ALA A 391 7.22 20.88 2.45
C ALA A 391 8.36 21.92 2.45
N SER A 392 8.10 23.16 1.98
CA SER A 392 9.09 24.23 1.95
C SER A 392 9.50 24.68 3.37
N ASP A 393 8.54 24.77 4.29
CA ASP A 393 8.81 25.12 5.68
C ASP A 393 9.65 24.05 6.40
N ILE A 394 9.36 22.76 6.17
CA ILE A 394 10.21 21.67 6.68
C ILE A 394 11.63 21.78 6.10
N ALA A 395 11.75 21.98 4.78
CA ALA A 395 13.06 22.10 4.12
C ALA A 395 13.90 23.26 4.70
N ALA A 396 13.28 24.41 4.94
CA ALA A 396 13.97 25.60 5.46
C ALA A 396 14.55 25.41 6.88
N VAL A 397 13.91 24.56 7.71
CA VAL A 397 14.32 24.35 9.10
C VAL A 397 15.45 23.33 9.22
N VAL A 398 15.47 22.28 8.39
CA VAL A 398 16.33 21.10 8.63
C VAL A 398 17.74 21.20 8.05
N GLY A 399 18.01 22.08 7.07
CA GLY A 399 19.34 22.28 6.49
C GLY A 399 20.04 20.98 6.07
N ARG A 400 21.23 20.71 6.61
CA ARG A 400 22.03 19.50 6.28
C ARG A 400 21.35 18.17 6.60
N PHE A 401 20.31 18.16 7.40
CA PHE A 401 19.51 16.96 7.70
C PHE A 401 18.40 16.71 6.67
N TYR A 402 18.39 17.48 5.58
CA TYR A 402 17.39 17.38 4.53
C TYR A 402 17.18 15.97 3.96
N PRO A 403 18.21 15.11 3.77
CA PRO A 403 17.96 13.74 3.32
C PRO A 403 17.03 12.95 4.24
N ALA A 404 17.14 13.11 5.55
CA ALA A 404 16.21 12.49 6.50
C ALA A 404 14.82 13.13 6.43
N ALA A 405 14.73 14.44 6.24
CA ALA A 405 13.46 15.15 6.06
C ALA A 405 12.74 14.72 4.78
N ALA A 406 13.48 14.44 3.70
CA ALA A 406 12.89 13.95 2.44
C ALA A 406 12.10 12.64 2.65
N VAL A 407 12.59 11.73 3.49
CA VAL A 407 11.85 10.51 3.88
C VAL A 407 10.55 10.85 4.60
N LEU A 408 10.59 11.81 5.52
CA LEU A 408 9.40 12.25 6.28
C LEU A 408 8.39 12.96 5.38
N ILE A 409 8.86 13.83 4.47
CA ILE A 409 8.03 14.53 3.48
C ILE A 409 7.33 13.50 2.58
N GLY A 410 8.09 12.51 2.09
CA GLY A 410 7.54 11.42 1.29
C GLY A 410 6.44 10.65 2.01
N SER A 411 6.69 10.29 3.28
CA SER A 411 5.70 9.58 4.11
C SER A 411 4.44 10.42 4.35
N SER A 412 4.61 11.71 4.63
CA SER A 412 3.51 12.63 4.87
C SER A 412 2.67 12.83 3.60
N GLY A 413 3.34 12.96 2.45
CA GLY A 413 2.67 13.06 1.17
C GLY A 413 1.84 11.83 0.84
N ALA A 414 2.38 10.64 0.99
CA ALA A 414 1.65 9.40 0.74
C ALA A 414 0.54 9.15 1.77
N PHE A 415 0.75 9.53 3.03
CA PHE A 415 -0.30 9.50 4.06
C PHE A 415 -1.54 10.29 3.62
N ILE A 416 -1.34 11.46 3.02
CA ILE A 416 -2.42 12.36 2.58
C ILE A 416 -3.01 11.91 1.26
N THR A 417 -2.14 11.65 0.26
CA THR A 417 -2.56 11.33 -1.12
C THR A 417 -3.12 9.93 -1.28
N GLY A 418 -2.81 9.04 -0.35
CA GLY A 418 -3.13 7.62 -0.45
C GLY A 418 -2.23 6.83 -1.42
N THR A 419 -1.24 7.48 -2.05
CA THR A 419 -0.37 6.83 -3.04
C THR A 419 1.06 7.37 -3.00
N GLY A 420 2.05 6.47 -3.16
CA GLY A 420 3.45 6.86 -3.30
C GLY A 420 3.71 7.67 -4.56
N LEU A 421 3.03 7.34 -5.66
CA LEU A 421 3.13 8.08 -6.93
C LEU A 421 2.72 9.54 -6.77
N GLY A 422 1.57 9.80 -6.13
CA GLY A 422 1.07 11.15 -5.89
C GLY A 422 2.04 11.97 -5.04
N SER A 423 2.61 11.38 -3.99
CA SER A 423 3.62 12.02 -3.17
C SER A 423 4.90 12.35 -3.96
N ASN A 424 5.39 11.42 -4.76
CA ASN A 424 6.62 11.61 -5.54
C ASN A 424 6.46 12.71 -6.60
N ILE A 425 5.38 12.69 -7.38
CA ILE A 425 5.12 13.74 -8.40
C ILE A 425 5.03 15.12 -7.74
N MET A 426 4.39 15.21 -6.59
CA MET A 426 4.18 16.47 -5.88
C MET A 426 5.49 17.10 -5.42
N PHE A 427 6.43 16.31 -4.90
CA PHE A 427 7.61 16.83 -4.23
C PHE A 427 8.91 16.66 -5.02
N ALA A 428 8.91 15.99 -6.18
CA ALA A 428 10.12 15.75 -6.95
C ALA A 428 10.87 17.04 -7.31
N GLN A 429 10.18 18.07 -7.81
CA GLN A 429 10.81 19.34 -8.15
C GLN A 429 11.40 20.04 -6.92
N MET A 430 10.67 20.06 -5.81
CA MET A 430 11.17 20.64 -4.55
C MET A 430 12.46 19.96 -4.08
N HIS A 431 12.57 18.64 -4.22
CA HIS A 431 13.77 17.90 -3.85
C HIS A 431 14.95 18.20 -4.79
N ILE A 432 14.69 18.45 -6.09
CA ILE A 432 15.71 18.92 -7.05
C ILE A 432 16.25 20.28 -6.60
N ASP A 433 15.39 21.24 -6.32
CA ASP A 433 15.75 22.58 -5.91
C ASP A 433 16.51 22.59 -4.57
N ALA A 434 16.06 21.80 -3.61
CA ALA A 434 16.74 21.65 -2.32
C ALA A 434 18.11 20.98 -2.46
N ALA A 435 18.22 19.94 -3.29
CA ALA A 435 19.49 19.27 -3.59
C ALA A 435 20.51 20.27 -4.19
N ALA A 436 20.09 21.05 -5.16
CA ALA A 436 20.93 22.08 -5.79
C ALA A 436 21.40 23.13 -4.76
N SER A 437 20.48 23.64 -3.92
CA SER A 437 20.78 24.66 -2.92
C SER A 437 21.74 24.17 -1.81
N LEU A 438 21.67 22.88 -1.48
CA LEU A 438 22.47 22.27 -0.43
C LEU A 438 23.75 21.60 -0.96
N GLY A 439 23.95 21.57 -2.29
CA GLY A 439 25.07 20.85 -2.91
C GLY A 439 25.03 19.34 -2.67
N MET A 440 23.82 18.75 -2.60
CA MET A 440 23.61 17.34 -2.33
C MET A 440 23.16 16.58 -3.59
N ASN A 441 23.32 15.27 -3.57
CA ASN A 441 22.91 14.40 -4.69
C ASN A 441 21.38 14.30 -4.80
N PRO A 442 20.76 14.76 -5.90
CA PRO A 442 19.30 14.73 -6.07
C PRO A 442 18.73 13.31 -6.16
N ILE A 443 19.50 12.33 -6.68
CA ILE A 443 19.05 10.93 -6.81
C ILE A 443 18.88 10.29 -5.44
N THR A 444 19.83 10.48 -4.54
CA THR A 444 19.77 9.90 -3.19
C THR A 444 18.66 10.54 -2.35
N ILE A 445 18.48 11.86 -2.49
CA ILE A 445 17.39 12.60 -1.82
C ILE A 445 16.03 12.10 -2.33
N PHE A 446 15.84 12.03 -3.67
CA PHE A 446 14.60 11.54 -4.24
C PHE A 446 14.32 10.07 -3.90
N ALA A 447 15.35 9.23 -3.83
CA ALA A 447 15.17 7.84 -3.38
C ALA A 447 14.71 7.75 -1.92
N GLY A 448 15.19 8.65 -1.05
CA GLY A 448 14.68 8.82 0.31
C GLY A 448 13.21 9.25 0.34
N GLN A 449 12.83 10.23 -0.48
CA GLN A 449 11.44 10.64 -0.70
C GLN A 449 10.57 9.45 -1.14
N ASN A 450 11.01 8.70 -2.15
CA ASN A 450 10.29 7.56 -2.72
C ASN A 450 10.13 6.41 -1.71
N ALA A 451 11.19 6.11 -0.94
CA ALA A 451 11.13 5.13 0.14
C ALA A 451 10.18 5.57 1.27
N GLY A 452 10.23 6.85 1.64
CA GLY A 452 9.28 7.45 2.58
C GLY A 452 7.84 7.40 2.07
N ALA A 453 7.61 7.75 0.82
CA ALA A 453 6.29 7.70 0.19
C ALA A 453 5.72 6.28 0.18
N SER A 454 6.54 5.28 -0.14
CA SER A 454 6.16 3.87 -0.04
C SER A 454 5.75 3.49 1.39
N LEU A 455 6.54 3.89 2.38
CA LEU A 455 6.26 3.63 3.78
C LEU A 455 5.01 4.36 4.30
N GLY A 456 4.70 5.55 3.77
CA GLY A 456 3.51 6.33 4.14
C GLY A 456 2.20 5.60 3.86
N ASN A 457 2.16 4.70 2.86
CA ASN A 457 1.01 3.85 2.56
C ASN A 457 0.61 2.96 3.74
N LEU A 458 1.56 2.57 4.60
CA LEU A 458 1.32 1.73 5.79
C LEU A 458 0.37 2.37 6.80
N ILE A 459 0.42 3.69 6.92
CA ILE A 459 -0.37 4.44 7.90
C ILE A 459 -1.46 5.29 7.25
N CYS A 460 -1.58 5.24 5.93
CA CYS A 460 -2.56 6.02 5.19
C CYS A 460 -3.99 5.62 5.59
N PRO A 461 -4.86 6.57 5.96
CA PRO A 461 -6.25 6.29 6.30
C PRO A 461 -7.02 5.63 5.16
N ASN A 462 -6.77 6.02 3.91
CA ASN A 462 -7.42 5.45 2.73
C ASN A 462 -7.16 3.93 2.63
N ASN A 463 -5.90 3.52 2.70
CA ASN A 463 -5.51 2.11 2.60
C ASN A 463 -6.01 1.32 3.80
N THR A 464 -5.99 1.92 5.01
CA THR A 464 -6.52 1.29 6.23
C THR A 464 -8.02 1.04 6.10
N VAL A 465 -8.80 2.03 5.66
CA VAL A 465 -10.26 1.92 5.49
C VAL A 465 -10.60 0.89 4.42
N ALA A 466 -9.90 0.92 3.27
CA ALA A 466 -10.06 -0.05 2.20
C ALA A 466 -9.83 -1.48 2.70
N ALA A 467 -8.71 -1.73 3.39
CA ALA A 467 -8.39 -3.04 3.92
C ALA A 467 -9.36 -3.47 5.04
N CYS A 468 -9.80 -2.55 5.93
CA CYS A 468 -10.82 -2.84 6.94
C CYS A 468 -12.13 -3.31 6.32
N ALA A 469 -12.53 -2.71 5.21
CA ALA A 469 -13.78 -3.05 4.54
C ALA A 469 -13.75 -4.46 3.91
N THR A 470 -12.58 -4.97 3.52
CA THR A 470 -12.46 -6.31 2.93
C THR A 470 -12.67 -7.45 3.92
N VAL A 471 -12.60 -7.17 5.22
CA VAL A 471 -12.71 -8.18 6.29
C VAL A 471 -13.73 -7.83 7.37
N ASP A 472 -14.67 -6.93 7.05
CA ASP A 472 -15.77 -6.50 7.93
C ASP A 472 -15.25 -5.84 9.24
N GLN A 473 -14.23 -4.99 9.11
CA GLN A 473 -13.61 -4.26 10.22
C GLN A 473 -13.79 -2.74 10.10
N VAL A 474 -14.79 -2.29 9.36
CA VAL A 474 -15.14 -0.86 9.27
C VAL A 474 -15.51 -0.35 10.66
N GLY A 475 -14.85 0.74 11.10
CA GLY A 475 -14.97 1.29 12.46
C GLY A 475 -13.84 0.90 13.40
N ASN A 476 -13.01 -0.10 13.05
CA ASN A 476 -11.84 -0.54 13.84
C ASN A 476 -10.50 0.00 13.30
N GLU A 477 -10.55 1.04 12.45
CA GLU A 477 -9.37 1.64 11.82
C GLU A 477 -8.34 2.11 12.86
N SER A 478 -8.79 2.64 13.99
CA SER A 478 -7.92 3.08 15.09
C SER A 478 -7.02 1.97 15.62
N ASP A 479 -7.55 0.75 15.78
CA ASP A 479 -6.77 -0.37 16.31
C ASP A 479 -5.78 -0.92 15.28
N VAL A 480 -6.13 -0.89 14.00
CA VAL A 480 -5.20 -1.19 12.91
C VAL A 480 -4.08 -0.16 12.87
N MET A 481 -4.42 1.13 12.83
CA MET A 481 -3.44 2.22 12.73
C MET A 481 -2.46 2.22 13.91
N LYS A 482 -2.89 1.92 15.13
CA LYS A 482 -1.97 1.79 16.28
C LYS A 482 -0.91 0.71 16.08
N LYS A 483 -1.27 -0.40 15.43
CA LYS A 483 -0.34 -1.48 15.13
C LYS A 483 0.61 -1.07 14.01
N THR A 484 0.09 -0.47 12.94
CA THR A 484 0.89 -0.02 11.80
C THR A 484 1.83 1.13 12.15
N PHE A 485 1.42 2.07 13.02
CA PHE A 485 2.30 3.17 13.45
C PHE A 485 3.56 2.70 14.17
N LYS A 486 3.51 1.62 14.93
CA LYS A 486 4.71 1.06 15.56
C LYS A 486 5.70 0.54 14.52
N ALA A 487 5.22 -0.21 13.53
CA ALA A 487 6.04 -0.70 12.43
C ALA A 487 6.56 0.46 11.57
N PHE A 488 5.71 1.43 11.27
CA PHE A 488 6.06 2.65 10.56
C PHE A 488 7.22 3.39 11.24
N ALA A 489 7.15 3.65 12.53
CA ALA A 489 8.18 4.38 13.26
C ALA A 489 9.55 3.66 13.19
N ILE A 490 9.57 2.33 13.30
CA ILE A 490 10.80 1.56 13.20
C ILE A 490 11.44 1.70 11.82
N ILE A 491 10.65 1.52 10.75
CA ILE A 491 11.15 1.57 9.37
C ILE A 491 11.45 3.02 8.95
N LEU A 492 10.67 4.00 9.43
CA LEU A 492 10.92 5.42 9.18
C LEU A 492 12.31 5.84 9.68
N VAL A 493 12.62 5.50 10.93
CA VAL A 493 13.95 5.80 11.52
C VAL A 493 15.05 5.10 10.71
N LEU A 494 14.84 3.84 10.33
CA LEU A 494 15.79 3.12 9.48
C LEU A 494 16.02 3.86 8.15
N TYR A 495 14.97 4.28 7.47
CA TYR A 495 15.09 4.99 6.18
C TYR A 495 15.68 6.38 6.33
N MET A 496 15.38 7.12 7.41
CA MET A 496 16.00 8.41 7.70
C MET A 496 17.52 8.27 7.92
N VAL A 497 17.96 7.24 8.66
CA VAL A 497 19.39 6.94 8.86
C VAL A 497 20.05 6.55 7.54
N LEU A 498 19.41 5.70 6.74
CA LEU A 498 19.90 5.31 5.41
C LEU A 498 19.99 6.52 4.47
N ALA A 499 19.02 7.43 4.48
CA ALA A 499 19.03 8.64 3.66
C ALA A 499 20.26 9.53 3.98
N MET A 500 20.53 9.74 5.27
CA MET A 500 21.72 10.46 5.70
C MET A 500 23.00 9.75 5.28
N LEU A 501 23.08 8.44 5.52
CA LEU A 501 24.23 7.61 5.19
C LEU A 501 24.50 7.58 3.67
N TYR A 502 23.47 7.40 2.86
CA TYR A 502 23.60 7.32 1.42
C TYR A 502 23.96 8.67 0.79
N THR A 503 23.29 9.74 1.19
CA THR A 503 23.52 11.06 0.60
C THR A 503 24.85 11.66 1.05
N CYS A 504 25.21 11.51 2.33
CA CYS A 504 26.37 12.22 2.88
C CYS A 504 27.67 11.39 2.88
N VAL A 505 27.60 10.05 2.82
CA VAL A 505 28.76 9.18 3.06
C VAL A 505 29.00 8.17 1.93
N LEU A 506 28.01 7.31 1.63
CA LEU A 506 28.23 6.15 0.76
C LEU A 506 28.07 6.47 -0.74
N PHE A 507 27.12 7.33 -1.08
CA PHE A 507 26.75 7.60 -2.45
C PHE A 507 26.61 9.10 -2.77
N PRO A 508 27.51 10.00 -2.25
CA PRO A 508 27.37 11.44 -2.46
C PRO A 508 27.40 11.82 -3.95
N ASN A 509 28.10 11.03 -4.78
CA ASN A 509 28.28 11.29 -6.21
C ASN A 509 27.61 10.21 -7.10
N PHE A 510 26.60 9.49 -6.60
CA PHE A 510 25.95 8.43 -7.36
C PHE A 510 25.25 8.99 -8.60
N GLY A 511 25.63 8.50 -9.77
CA GLY A 511 25.01 8.87 -11.05
C GLY A 511 25.42 10.25 -11.60
N MET A 512 26.34 10.97 -10.91
CA MET A 512 26.88 12.24 -11.36
C MET A 512 28.04 12.06 -12.33
#